data_cef34cc6899f0a4187b3969146c72bbc
#
_entry.id   cef34cc6899f0a4187b3969146c72bbc
#
_cell.length_a   1.000
_cell.length_b   1.000
_cell.length_c   1.000
_cell.angle_alpha   90.00
_cell.angle_beta   90.00
_cell.angle_gamma   90.00
#
_symmetry.space_group_name_H-M   'P 1'
#
loop_
_entity.id
_entity.type
_entity.pdbx_description
1 polymer ?
#
loop_
_entity_poly.entity_id
_entity_poly.type
_entity_poly.pdbx_seq_one_letter_code
_entity_poly.pdbx_strand_id
1 'polypeptide(L)'
;MNRRRGIATAVCFLLCAHLGLAAERRFEWTTESAEAKSLLTDLQARIENFEAGPHLAEIARKIVAADPKFATGEYYLSAVAPPNEGQAHLDKAVELSKSASEGERRFIEAMAVVRANQGANFADGIPLLEKIAADYPGERLTYMLLGQLYQGSNDSAKARATFEKALAVGPPSARARSFIANDDLLHEKYAEARATFESIERELPKESLPFLIRYGVAFSYLYEGHPEPAVDALEKYLAAYRESGASQGFPDVFIWNSIARIYLENGNTAEAMKAYEKGYESVPGSTLPEDQKQLWYGRLLHGKCRTLAKIGKHQEAWTEAENVRKMIEEGGETAAQYLPTYHYLAGYLKLERGEIEEAIEHLEKANPQDPFHRLLLARAYERKGEKEAARKTYAEVVGSTANGIERALAYPEAKRKLAIL
;
A
#
# COMPACT_ATOMS: atom_id res chain seq x y z
N MET A 1 25.35 -62.91 -0.42
CA MET A 1 24.17 -62.01 -0.48
C MET A 1 24.43 -60.77 0.37
N ASN A 2 25.18 -59.77 -0.10
CA ASN A 2 25.32 -58.45 0.57
C ASN A 2 26.19 -57.48 -0.28
N ARG A 3 25.71 -57.02 -1.43
CA ARG A 3 26.40 -56.00 -2.25
C ARG A 3 25.45 -54.99 -2.92
N ARG A 4 24.18 -54.86 -2.46
CA ARG A 4 23.22 -53.89 -3.07
C ARG A 4 22.71 -52.76 -2.15
N ARG A 5 23.20 -52.65 -0.92
CA ARG A 5 22.74 -51.58 0.01
C ARG A 5 23.64 -50.34 0.11
N GLY A 6 24.83 -50.32 -0.52
CA GLY A 6 25.79 -49.24 -0.38
C GLY A 6 25.64 -48.08 -1.39
N ILE A 7 24.98 -48.30 -2.52
CA ILE A 7 24.96 -47.33 -3.62
C ILE A 7 23.76 -46.32 -3.48
N ALA A 8 22.64 -46.77 -2.91
CA ALA A 8 21.46 -45.90 -2.75
C ALA A 8 21.66 -44.79 -1.71
N THR A 9 22.43 -45.03 -0.66
CA THR A 9 22.66 -44.03 0.42
C THR A 9 23.64 -42.95 -0.02
N ALA A 10 24.62 -43.25 -0.86
CA ALA A 10 25.59 -42.26 -1.34
C ALA A 10 24.99 -41.28 -2.36
N VAL A 11 24.03 -41.74 -3.18
CA VAL A 11 23.35 -40.89 -4.17
C VAL A 11 22.39 -39.91 -3.49
N CYS A 12 21.70 -40.28 -2.40
CA CYS A 12 20.83 -39.37 -1.65
C CYS A 12 21.65 -38.30 -0.91
N PHE A 13 22.82 -38.59 -0.37
CA PHE A 13 23.67 -37.62 0.29
C PHE A 13 24.26 -36.59 -0.67
N LEU A 14 24.62 -36.98 -1.88
CA LEU A 14 25.13 -36.08 -2.92
C LEU A 14 24.03 -35.16 -3.48
N LEU A 15 22.81 -35.66 -3.65
CA LEU A 15 21.66 -34.84 -4.07
C LEU A 15 21.24 -33.84 -3.00
N CYS A 16 21.22 -34.22 -1.72
CA CYS A 16 20.94 -33.29 -0.61
C CYS A 16 22.01 -32.21 -0.44
N ALA A 17 23.28 -32.53 -0.65
CA ALA A 17 24.38 -31.58 -0.58
C ALA A 17 24.34 -30.57 -1.74
N HIS A 18 23.93 -30.99 -2.94
CA HIS A 18 23.78 -30.06 -4.08
C HIS A 18 22.55 -29.15 -3.94
N LEU A 19 21.46 -29.62 -3.36
CA LEU A 19 20.27 -28.79 -3.08
C LEU A 19 20.56 -27.76 -1.99
N GLY A 20 21.32 -28.13 -0.94
CA GLY A 20 21.73 -27.17 0.10
C GLY A 20 22.67 -26.08 -0.41
N LEU A 21 23.67 -26.44 -1.22
CA LEU A 21 24.62 -25.49 -1.83
C LEU A 21 23.95 -24.55 -2.85
N ALA A 22 22.94 -25.01 -3.58
CA ALA A 22 22.19 -24.17 -4.52
C ALA A 22 21.33 -23.14 -3.80
N ALA A 23 20.74 -23.46 -2.64
CA ALA A 23 19.92 -22.54 -1.86
C ALA A 23 20.70 -21.41 -1.18
N GLU A 24 22.02 -21.55 -1.04
CA GLU A 24 22.89 -20.57 -0.38
C GLU A 24 23.63 -19.62 -1.33
N ARG A 25 23.55 -19.85 -2.67
CA ARG A 25 24.26 -19.01 -3.63
C ARG A 25 23.74 -17.57 -3.62
N ARG A 26 24.63 -16.61 -3.29
CA ARG A 26 24.38 -15.16 -3.22
C ARG A 26 25.28 -14.40 -4.16
N PHE A 27 25.02 -13.10 -4.34
CA PHE A 27 25.95 -12.22 -5.02
C PHE A 27 27.27 -12.12 -4.25
N GLU A 28 28.36 -12.00 -5.00
CA GLU A 28 29.60 -11.46 -4.46
C GLU A 28 29.59 -9.96 -4.72
N TRP A 29 29.46 -9.17 -3.66
CA TRP A 29 29.59 -7.73 -3.77
C TRP A 29 31.03 -7.36 -4.12
N THR A 30 31.21 -6.53 -5.13
CA THR A 30 32.56 -6.20 -5.69
C THR A 30 33.42 -5.43 -4.70
N THR A 31 32.82 -4.72 -3.72
CA THR A 31 33.57 -3.95 -2.75
C THR A 31 34.42 -4.83 -1.80
N GLU A 32 35.68 -4.45 -1.58
CA GLU A 32 36.53 -5.01 -0.55
C GLU A 32 36.40 -4.27 0.80
N SER A 33 35.74 -3.11 0.81
CA SER A 33 35.54 -2.31 2.03
C SER A 33 34.57 -2.99 3.00
N ALA A 34 35.07 -3.42 4.13
CA ALA A 34 34.25 -3.97 5.23
C ALA A 34 33.24 -2.92 5.75
N GLU A 35 33.65 -1.64 5.77
CA GLU A 35 32.80 -0.52 6.17
C GLU A 35 31.62 -0.36 5.16
N ALA A 36 31.89 -0.35 3.86
CA ALA A 36 30.86 -0.25 2.84
C ALA A 36 29.86 -1.42 2.93
N LYS A 37 30.33 -2.66 3.14
CA LYS A 37 29.46 -3.84 3.33
C LYS A 37 28.58 -3.71 4.57
N SER A 38 29.13 -3.26 5.69
CA SER A 38 28.39 -3.06 6.94
C SER A 38 27.31 -1.98 6.81
N LEU A 39 27.66 -0.83 6.23
CA LEU A 39 26.74 0.28 5.98
C LEU A 39 25.62 -0.11 4.99
N LEU A 40 25.94 -0.90 3.95
CA LEU A 40 24.95 -1.42 3.03
C LEU A 40 23.92 -2.31 3.74
N THR A 41 24.38 -3.21 4.60
CA THR A 41 23.50 -4.09 5.39
C THR A 41 22.59 -3.29 6.32
N ASP A 42 23.12 -2.25 6.99
CA ASP A 42 22.35 -1.35 7.84
C ASP A 42 21.29 -0.58 7.02
N LEU A 43 21.70 -0.01 5.89
CA LEU A 43 20.78 0.74 4.99
C LEU A 43 19.63 -0.16 4.49
N GLN A 44 19.95 -1.37 4.05
CA GLN A 44 18.94 -2.33 3.60
C GLN A 44 17.95 -2.68 4.72
N ALA A 45 18.45 -2.96 5.92
CA ALA A 45 17.59 -3.27 7.06
C ALA A 45 16.64 -2.11 7.42
N ARG A 46 17.15 -0.87 7.39
CA ARG A 46 16.31 0.33 7.64
C ARG A 46 15.23 0.50 6.60
N ILE A 47 15.56 0.41 5.30
CA ILE A 47 14.58 0.49 4.21
C ILE A 47 13.51 -0.59 4.34
N GLU A 48 13.90 -1.81 4.70
CA GLU A 48 12.98 -2.93 4.88
C GLU A 48 12.11 -2.82 6.14
N ASN A 49 12.56 -2.03 7.11
CA ASN A 49 11.81 -1.68 8.31
C ASN A 49 11.09 -0.32 8.18
N PHE A 50 10.86 0.13 6.93
CA PHE A 50 10.12 1.34 6.60
C PHE A 50 10.73 2.65 7.11
N GLU A 51 11.99 2.67 7.50
CA GLU A 51 12.64 3.95 7.78
C GLU A 51 12.67 4.80 6.51
N ALA A 52 12.46 6.09 6.67
CA ALA A 52 12.49 7.11 5.62
C ALA A 52 13.11 8.39 6.15
N GLY A 53 13.69 9.19 5.27
CA GLY A 53 14.23 10.48 5.63
C GLY A 53 15.65 10.73 5.14
N PRO A 54 16.15 11.96 5.32
CA PRO A 54 17.47 12.38 4.81
C PRO A 54 18.65 11.55 5.32
N HIS A 55 18.54 10.97 6.52
CA HIS A 55 19.60 10.14 7.12
C HIS A 55 19.93 8.89 6.30
N LEU A 56 18.97 8.35 5.52
CA LEU A 56 19.22 7.22 4.61
C LEU A 56 20.17 7.63 3.49
N ALA A 57 19.99 8.83 2.93
CA ALA A 57 20.91 9.38 1.94
C ALA A 57 22.31 9.63 2.54
N GLU A 58 22.40 10.04 3.82
CA GLU A 58 23.70 10.18 4.52
C GLU A 58 24.42 8.84 4.67
N ILE A 59 23.69 7.77 5.02
CA ILE A 59 24.25 6.42 5.08
C ILE A 59 24.74 5.99 3.69
N ALA A 60 23.93 6.19 2.66
CA ALA A 60 24.32 5.84 1.28
C ALA A 60 25.54 6.63 0.80
N ARG A 61 25.66 7.94 1.14
CA ARG A 61 26.87 8.73 0.86
C ARG A 61 28.11 8.19 1.58
N LYS A 62 27.97 7.68 2.81
CA LYS A 62 29.07 7.02 3.53
C LYS A 62 29.51 5.73 2.85
N ILE A 63 28.58 4.94 2.30
CA ILE A 63 28.90 3.75 1.51
C ILE A 63 29.78 4.13 0.31
N VAL A 64 29.36 5.15 -0.46
CA VAL A 64 30.10 5.64 -1.63
C VAL A 64 31.45 6.25 -1.23
N ALA A 65 31.54 6.91 -0.08
CA ALA A 65 32.81 7.45 0.43
C ALA A 65 33.77 6.33 0.86
N ALA A 66 33.27 5.26 1.47
CA ALA A 66 34.06 4.10 1.89
C ALA A 66 34.59 3.26 0.72
N ASP A 67 33.87 3.26 -0.42
CA ASP A 67 34.32 2.69 -1.69
C ASP A 67 33.66 3.39 -2.90
N PRO A 68 34.35 4.37 -3.52
CA PRO A 68 33.82 5.11 -4.67
C PRO A 68 33.61 4.29 -5.95
N LYS A 69 34.10 3.03 -5.97
CA LYS A 69 33.94 2.11 -7.12
C LYS A 69 32.82 1.08 -6.90
N PHE A 70 32.19 1.09 -5.74
CA PHE A 70 31.12 0.15 -5.42
C PHE A 70 29.81 0.53 -6.12
N ALA A 71 29.47 -0.21 -7.18
CA ALA A 71 28.30 0.06 -8.03
C ALA A 71 26.98 0.04 -7.23
N THR A 72 26.82 -0.93 -6.32
CA THR A 72 25.64 -1.04 -5.45
C THR A 72 25.52 0.14 -4.48
N GLY A 73 26.62 0.72 -4.01
CA GLY A 73 26.61 1.94 -3.20
C GLY A 73 25.97 3.11 -3.95
N GLU A 74 26.35 3.34 -5.19
CA GLU A 74 25.76 4.37 -6.05
C GLU A 74 24.29 4.07 -6.37
N TYR A 75 23.93 2.81 -6.61
CA TYR A 75 22.54 2.41 -6.79
C TYR A 75 21.66 2.78 -5.59
N TYR A 76 22.09 2.44 -4.37
CA TYR A 76 21.32 2.80 -3.18
C TYR A 76 21.28 4.32 -2.96
N LEU A 77 22.37 5.03 -3.23
CA LEU A 77 22.35 6.49 -3.17
C LEU A 77 21.33 7.05 -4.18
N SER A 78 21.27 6.50 -5.40
CA SER A 78 20.26 6.90 -6.38
C SER A 78 18.81 6.70 -5.92
N ALA A 79 18.59 5.72 -5.03
CA ALA A 79 17.25 5.38 -4.54
C ALA A 79 16.79 6.24 -3.36
N VAL A 80 17.74 6.79 -2.56
CA VAL A 80 17.44 7.53 -1.32
C VAL A 80 17.85 9.00 -1.37
N ALA A 81 18.57 9.44 -2.40
CA ALA A 81 18.94 10.85 -2.61
C ALA A 81 17.74 11.69 -3.04
N PRO A 82 17.84 13.03 -2.97
CA PRO A 82 16.84 13.92 -3.55
C PRO A 82 16.55 13.58 -5.03
N PRO A 83 15.31 13.72 -5.51
CA PRO A 83 14.92 13.30 -6.87
C PRO A 83 15.78 13.88 -7.99
N ASN A 84 16.28 15.10 -7.83
CA ASN A 84 17.16 15.77 -8.79
C ASN A 84 18.58 15.18 -8.89
N GLU A 85 19.02 14.41 -7.88
CA GLU A 85 20.33 13.75 -7.84
C GLU A 85 20.25 12.28 -8.29
N GLY A 86 19.10 11.65 -8.12
CA GLY A 86 18.92 10.19 -8.24
C GLY A 86 19.34 9.62 -9.59
N GLN A 87 19.08 10.31 -10.71
CA GLN A 87 19.42 9.80 -12.04
C GLN A 87 20.94 9.77 -12.26
N ALA A 88 21.66 10.80 -11.85
CA ALA A 88 23.12 10.85 -12.02
C ALA A 88 23.82 9.70 -11.25
N HIS A 89 23.33 9.38 -10.05
CA HIS A 89 23.84 8.24 -9.27
C HIS A 89 23.49 6.89 -9.91
N LEU A 90 22.30 6.75 -10.51
CA LEU A 90 21.94 5.54 -11.24
C LEU A 90 22.84 5.32 -12.45
N ASP A 91 23.07 6.36 -13.24
CA ASP A 91 23.95 6.30 -14.42
C ASP A 91 25.39 5.91 -14.01
N LYS A 92 25.87 6.46 -12.89
CA LYS A 92 27.17 6.09 -12.33
C LYS A 92 27.20 4.65 -11.84
N ALA A 93 26.12 4.16 -11.20
CA ALA A 93 26.02 2.75 -10.78
C ALA A 93 26.12 1.82 -12.00
N VAL A 94 25.43 2.13 -13.10
CA VAL A 94 25.48 1.37 -14.36
C VAL A 94 26.90 1.35 -14.94
N GLU A 95 27.59 2.49 -14.94
CA GLU A 95 28.97 2.54 -15.45
C GLU A 95 29.92 1.70 -14.60
N LEU A 96 29.87 1.83 -13.27
CA LEU A 96 30.70 1.06 -12.34
C LEU A 96 30.40 -0.44 -12.42
N SER A 97 29.15 -0.82 -12.67
CA SER A 97 28.73 -2.23 -12.70
C SER A 97 29.42 -3.03 -13.81
N LYS A 98 29.94 -2.38 -14.85
CA LYS A 98 30.71 -3.05 -15.93
C LYS A 98 31.95 -3.78 -15.43
N SER A 99 32.50 -3.33 -14.29
CA SER A 99 33.65 -3.94 -13.64
C SER A 99 33.28 -4.78 -12.40
N ALA A 100 31.99 -4.87 -12.08
CA ALA A 100 31.49 -5.60 -10.91
C ALA A 100 31.38 -7.11 -11.17
N SER A 101 31.09 -7.86 -10.10
CA SER A 101 30.74 -9.28 -10.21
C SER A 101 29.55 -9.49 -11.14
N GLU A 102 29.41 -10.66 -11.74
CA GLU A 102 28.32 -10.94 -12.67
C GLU A 102 26.94 -10.72 -12.01
N GLY A 103 26.76 -11.18 -10.76
CA GLY A 103 25.52 -11.02 -10.04
C GLY A 103 25.17 -9.56 -9.77
N GLU A 104 26.14 -8.79 -9.25
CA GLU A 104 25.98 -7.36 -8.99
C GLU A 104 25.69 -6.57 -10.29
N ARG A 105 26.46 -6.82 -11.36
CA ARG A 105 26.24 -6.18 -12.66
C ARG A 105 24.82 -6.42 -13.18
N ARG A 106 24.40 -7.68 -13.24
CA ARG A 106 23.05 -8.05 -13.73
C ARG A 106 21.94 -7.42 -12.87
N PHE A 107 22.16 -7.34 -11.57
CA PHE A 107 21.23 -6.68 -10.65
C PHE A 107 21.10 -5.19 -10.96
N ILE A 108 22.21 -4.46 -11.10
CA ILE A 108 22.21 -3.02 -11.46
C ILE A 108 21.56 -2.78 -12.82
N GLU A 109 21.86 -3.61 -13.82
CA GLU A 109 21.25 -3.54 -15.15
C GLU A 109 19.72 -3.74 -15.10
N ALA A 110 19.25 -4.74 -14.32
CA ALA A 110 17.82 -4.97 -14.12
C ALA A 110 17.13 -3.77 -13.45
N MET A 111 17.78 -3.19 -12.43
CA MET A 111 17.23 -2.02 -11.73
C MET A 111 17.24 -0.75 -12.58
N ALA A 112 18.20 -0.60 -13.51
CA ALA A 112 18.17 0.48 -14.49
C ALA A 112 16.96 0.35 -15.43
N VAL A 113 16.61 -0.87 -15.87
CA VAL A 113 15.40 -1.13 -16.65
C VAL A 113 14.13 -0.80 -15.85
N VAL A 114 14.05 -1.25 -14.60
CA VAL A 114 12.89 -0.97 -13.69
C VAL A 114 12.66 0.52 -13.52
N ARG A 115 13.73 1.32 -13.45
CA ARG A 115 13.64 2.77 -13.21
C ARG A 115 13.61 3.62 -14.49
N ALA A 116 13.83 3.02 -15.65
CA ALA A 116 13.74 3.71 -16.93
C ALA A 116 12.37 4.39 -17.12
N ASN A 117 12.35 5.54 -17.80
CA ASN A 117 11.12 6.31 -18.03
C ASN A 117 10.32 6.58 -16.75
N GLN A 118 11.00 6.92 -15.66
CA GLN A 118 10.41 7.15 -14.34
C GLN A 118 9.59 5.95 -13.81
N GLY A 119 10.00 4.74 -14.17
CA GLY A 119 9.33 3.50 -13.77
C GLY A 119 8.07 3.15 -14.57
N ALA A 120 7.76 3.85 -15.65
CA ALA A 120 6.57 3.57 -16.46
C ALA A 120 6.52 2.12 -16.98
N ASN A 121 7.71 1.52 -17.22
CA ASN A 121 7.85 0.17 -17.74
C ASN A 121 8.52 -0.78 -16.71
N PHE A 122 8.28 -0.56 -15.42
CA PHE A 122 8.92 -1.35 -14.35
C PHE A 122 8.77 -2.87 -14.53
N ALA A 123 7.69 -3.32 -15.15
CA ALA A 123 7.42 -4.74 -15.39
C ALA A 123 8.45 -5.41 -16.31
N ASP A 124 9.16 -4.65 -17.15
CA ASP A 124 10.21 -5.16 -18.03
C ASP A 124 11.42 -5.68 -17.22
N GLY A 125 11.56 -5.27 -15.98
CA GLY A 125 12.57 -5.79 -15.06
C GLY A 125 12.24 -7.16 -14.47
N ILE A 126 10.99 -7.61 -14.49
CA ILE A 126 10.56 -8.88 -13.90
C ILE A 126 11.35 -10.06 -14.47
N PRO A 127 11.40 -10.30 -15.79
CA PRO A 127 12.12 -11.46 -16.35
C PRO A 127 13.63 -11.42 -16.07
N LEU A 128 14.19 -10.22 -15.90
CA LEU A 128 15.61 -10.07 -15.54
C LEU A 128 15.87 -10.50 -14.11
N LEU A 129 15.03 -10.04 -13.17
CA LEU A 129 15.12 -10.43 -11.76
C LEU A 129 14.75 -11.91 -11.54
N GLU A 130 13.79 -12.48 -12.27
CA GLU A 130 13.48 -13.92 -12.23
C GLU A 130 14.72 -14.76 -12.58
N LYS A 131 15.45 -14.38 -13.63
CA LYS A 131 16.68 -15.06 -14.04
C LYS A 131 17.77 -14.93 -12.99
N ILE A 132 17.90 -13.75 -12.35
CA ILE A 132 18.84 -13.56 -11.24
C ILE A 132 18.45 -14.41 -10.03
N ALA A 133 17.16 -14.46 -9.67
CA ALA A 133 16.67 -15.28 -8.58
C ALA A 133 16.89 -16.79 -8.80
N ALA A 134 16.84 -17.25 -10.06
CA ALA A 134 17.15 -18.64 -10.42
C ALA A 134 18.65 -18.96 -10.26
N ASP A 135 19.53 -18.05 -10.65
CA ASP A 135 20.98 -18.24 -10.60
C ASP A 135 21.55 -18.00 -9.18
N TYR A 136 20.90 -17.15 -8.38
CA TYR A 136 21.30 -16.76 -7.02
C TYR A 136 20.14 -16.97 -6.03
N PRO A 137 19.74 -18.21 -5.75
CA PRO A 137 18.56 -18.51 -4.93
C PRO A 137 18.69 -18.12 -3.45
N GLY A 138 19.89 -17.82 -2.97
CA GLY A 138 20.14 -17.29 -1.63
C GLY A 138 20.08 -15.74 -1.57
N GLU A 139 19.93 -15.05 -2.71
CA GLU A 139 19.99 -13.60 -2.75
C GLU A 139 18.61 -12.97 -2.43
N ARG A 140 18.50 -12.56 -1.19
CA ARG A 140 17.26 -12.01 -0.62
C ARG A 140 16.79 -10.73 -1.30
N LEU A 141 17.73 -9.84 -1.64
CA LEU A 141 17.40 -8.55 -2.27
C LEU A 141 16.60 -8.73 -3.56
N THR A 142 16.99 -9.72 -4.38
CA THR A 142 16.29 -10.02 -5.63
C THR A 142 14.83 -10.40 -5.37
N TYR A 143 14.56 -11.24 -4.37
CA TYR A 143 13.18 -11.61 -4.01
C TYR A 143 12.38 -10.44 -3.46
N MET A 144 12.99 -9.57 -2.64
CA MET A 144 12.32 -8.37 -2.12
C MET A 144 11.85 -7.46 -3.25
N LEU A 145 12.71 -7.19 -4.23
CA LEU A 145 12.38 -6.35 -5.37
C LEU A 145 11.40 -7.01 -6.33
N LEU A 146 11.62 -8.28 -6.65
CA LEU A 146 10.72 -9.04 -7.52
C LEU A 146 9.30 -9.12 -6.93
N GLY A 147 9.17 -9.32 -5.62
CA GLY A 147 7.88 -9.29 -4.93
C GLY A 147 7.16 -7.94 -5.07
N GLN A 148 7.89 -6.83 -4.97
CA GLN A 148 7.34 -5.48 -5.20
C GLN A 148 6.87 -5.27 -6.64
N LEU A 149 7.64 -5.76 -7.64
CA LEU A 149 7.25 -5.66 -9.05
C LEU A 149 6.01 -6.48 -9.36
N TYR A 150 5.89 -7.70 -8.83
CA TYR A 150 4.68 -8.51 -8.97
C TYR A 150 3.46 -7.84 -8.32
N GLN A 151 3.65 -7.22 -7.16
CA GLN A 151 2.58 -6.46 -6.52
C GLN A 151 2.15 -5.26 -7.39
N GLY A 152 3.11 -4.49 -7.93
CA GLY A 152 2.83 -3.40 -8.86
C GLY A 152 2.12 -3.85 -10.14
N SER A 153 2.35 -5.10 -10.56
CA SER A 153 1.69 -5.75 -11.72
C SER A 153 0.36 -6.44 -11.36
N ASN A 154 -0.13 -6.30 -10.12
CA ASN A 154 -1.33 -6.97 -9.60
C ASN A 154 -1.27 -8.53 -9.62
N ASP A 155 -0.08 -9.12 -9.64
CA ASP A 155 0.13 -10.55 -9.51
C ASP A 155 0.36 -10.92 -8.04
N SER A 156 -0.70 -10.87 -7.23
CA SER A 156 -0.64 -11.08 -5.78
C SER A 156 -0.10 -12.47 -5.42
N ALA A 157 -0.41 -13.49 -6.19
CA ALA A 157 0.04 -14.85 -5.92
C ALA A 157 1.57 -14.99 -6.05
N LYS A 158 2.16 -14.45 -7.13
CA LYS A 158 3.60 -14.41 -7.30
C LYS A 158 4.28 -13.46 -6.31
N ALA A 159 3.68 -12.31 -6.03
CA ALA A 159 4.19 -11.37 -5.02
C ALA A 159 4.33 -12.08 -3.67
N ARG A 160 3.26 -12.74 -3.19
CA ARG A 160 3.26 -13.50 -1.93
C ARG A 160 4.34 -14.56 -1.90
N ALA A 161 4.34 -15.47 -2.89
CA ALA A 161 5.32 -16.57 -2.97
C ALA A 161 6.77 -16.05 -2.98
N THR A 162 6.99 -14.89 -3.58
CA THR A 162 8.31 -14.27 -3.67
C THR A 162 8.73 -13.63 -2.34
N PHE A 163 7.83 -12.95 -1.63
CA PHE A 163 8.11 -12.44 -0.28
C PHE A 163 8.34 -13.56 0.73
N GLU A 164 7.60 -14.67 0.63
CA GLU A 164 7.84 -15.86 1.46
C GLU A 164 9.26 -16.43 1.23
N LYS A 165 9.74 -16.47 -0.02
CA LYS A 165 11.14 -16.83 -0.33
C LYS A 165 12.12 -15.83 0.28
N ALA A 166 11.87 -14.53 0.19
CA ALA A 166 12.74 -13.53 0.80
C ALA A 166 12.89 -13.73 2.31
N LEU A 167 11.79 -14.05 3.00
CA LEU A 167 11.78 -14.35 4.43
C LEU A 167 12.47 -15.67 4.79
N ALA A 168 12.45 -16.66 3.89
CA ALA A 168 13.11 -17.96 4.09
C ALA A 168 14.64 -17.88 3.99
N VAL A 169 15.18 -16.94 3.20
CA VAL A 169 16.63 -16.83 2.94
C VAL A 169 17.34 -15.70 3.69
N GLY A 170 16.63 -14.98 4.56
CA GLY A 170 17.22 -13.85 5.30
C GLY A 170 16.48 -13.47 6.58
N PRO A 171 16.90 -12.40 7.25
CA PRO A 171 16.27 -11.96 8.48
C PRO A 171 14.82 -11.51 8.25
N PRO A 172 14.00 -11.44 9.30
CA PRO A 172 12.65 -10.89 9.21
C PRO A 172 12.65 -9.49 8.59
N SER A 173 11.68 -9.23 7.71
CA SER A 173 11.45 -7.93 7.08
C SER A 173 10.05 -7.46 7.40
N ALA A 174 9.90 -6.31 8.03
CA ALA A 174 8.61 -5.70 8.29
C ALA A 174 7.84 -5.45 6.97
N ARG A 175 8.55 -5.02 5.93
CA ARG A 175 7.98 -4.79 4.60
C ARG A 175 7.42 -6.07 3.97
N ALA A 176 8.20 -7.15 3.88
CA ALA A 176 7.74 -8.42 3.32
C ALA A 176 6.55 -9.00 4.13
N ARG A 177 6.64 -8.97 5.46
CA ARG A 177 5.57 -9.45 6.35
C ARG A 177 4.28 -8.63 6.19
N SER A 178 4.39 -7.31 6.05
CA SER A 178 3.22 -6.44 5.85
C SER A 178 2.54 -6.70 4.51
N PHE A 179 3.29 -7.00 3.45
CA PHE A 179 2.70 -7.37 2.16
C PHE A 179 1.95 -8.69 2.24
N ILE A 180 2.52 -9.70 2.90
CA ILE A 180 1.84 -10.98 3.13
C ILE A 180 0.57 -10.77 3.98
N ALA A 181 0.64 -9.96 5.03
CA ALA A 181 -0.53 -9.66 5.86
C ALA A 181 -1.63 -8.91 5.09
N ASN A 182 -1.26 -8.00 4.18
CA ASN A 182 -2.25 -7.36 3.30
C ASN A 182 -2.91 -8.34 2.32
N ASP A 183 -2.14 -9.30 1.79
CA ASP A 183 -2.69 -10.38 0.99
C ASP A 183 -3.62 -11.29 1.82
N ASP A 184 -3.26 -11.58 3.07
CA ASP A 184 -4.12 -12.32 4.02
C ASP A 184 -5.47 -11.61 4.27
N LEU A 185 -5.52 -10.25 4.32
CA LEU A 185 -6.79 -9.51 4.37
C LEU A 185 -7.66 -9.76 3.13
N LEU A 186 -7.06 -9.83 1.94
CA LEU A 186 -7.78 -10.11 0.69
C LEU A 186 -8.31 -11.56 0.63
N HIS A 187 -7.65 -12.48 1.35
CA HIS A 187 -7.99 -13.90 1.43
C HIS A 187 -8.74 -14.28 2.72
N GLU A 188 -9.33 -13.30 3.40
CA GLU A 188 -10.18 -13.50 4.60
C GLU A 188 -9.46 -14.10 5.82
N LYS A 189 -8.14 -14.04 5.85
CA LYS A 189 -7.32 -14.44 7.01
C LYS A 189 -7.11 -13.25 7.96
N TYR A 190 -8.22 -12.68 8.43
CA TYR A 190 -8.19 -11.40 9.14
C TYR A 190 -7.43 -11.45 10.47
N ALA A 191 -7.60 -12.53 11.23
CA ALA A 191 -6.92 -12.72 12.52
C ALA A 191 -5.40 -12.88 12.34
N GLU A 192 -4.97 -13.66 11.33
CA GLU A 192 -3.56 -13.86 11.01
C GLU A 192 -2.92 -12.57 10.52
N ALA A 193 -3.60 -11.84 9.65
CA ALA A 193 -3.15 -10.53 9.16
C ALA A 193 -2.95 -9.56 10.32
N ARG A 194 -3.95 -9.46 11.21
CA ARG A 194 -3.92 -8.60 12.40
C ARG A 194 -2.75 -8.97 13.31
N ALA A 195 -2.58 -10.25 13.64
CA ALA A 195 -1.48 -10.72 14.47
C ALA A 195 -0.11 -10.36 13.88
N THR A 196 0.02 -10.44 12.55
CA THR A 196 1.25 -10.03 11.84
C THR A 196 1.49 -8.53 11.94
N PHE A 197 0.47 -7.69 11.68
CA PHE A 197 0.61 -6.23 11.81
C PHE A 197 0.95 -5.81 13.24
N GLU A 198 0.28 -6.37 14.24
CA GLU A 198 0.56 -6.11 15.65
C GLU A 198 1.97 -6.58 16.08
N SER A 199 2.47 -7.69 15.50
CA SER A 199 3.85 -8.13 15.74
C SER A 199 4.85 -7.13 15.18
N ILE A 200 4.65 -6.66 13.94
CA ILE A 200 5.50 -5.63 13.34
C ILE A 200 5.46 -4.33 14.17
N GLU A 201 4.28 -3.95 14.64
CA GLU A 201 4.09 -2.76 15.47
C GLU A 201 4.90 -2.81 16.78
N ARG A 202 5.01 -3.98 17.39
CA ARG A 202 5.83 -4.17 18.61
C ARG A 202 7.32 -4.16 18.35
N GLU A 203 7.75 -4.52 17.14
CA GLU A 203 9.16 -4.65 16.77
C GLU A 203 9.78 -3.34 16.28
N LEU A 204 8.97 -2.48 15.65
CA LEU A 204 9.46 -1.23 15.06
C LEU A 204 9.35 -0.05 16.04
N PRO A 205 10.24 0.95 15.93
CA PRO A 205 10.12 2.21 16.65
C PRO A 205 8.77 2.87 16.33
N LYS A 206 8.15 3.50 17.33
CA LYS A 206 6.81 4.12 17.18
C LYS A 206 6.79 5.20 16.10
N GLU A 207 7.85 5.96 15.96
CA GLU A 207 8.06 7.01 14.96
C GLU A 207 8.24 6.48 13.54
N SER A 208 8.64 5.21 13.39
CA SER A 208 8.88 4.55 12.09
C SER A 208 7.69 3.75 11.58
N LEU A 209 6.58 3.70 12.34
CA LEU A 209 5.44 2.85 11.98
C LEU A 209 4.67 3.40 10.78
N PRO A 210 4.70 2.70 9.65
CA PRO A 210 4.03 3.16 8.45
C PRO A 210 2.52 3.05 8.58
N PHE A 211 1.84 3.99 7.91
CA PHE A 211 0.41 4.00 7.68
C PHE A 211 -0.19 2.61 7.39
N LEU A 212 0.42 1.85 6.47
CA LEU A 212 -0.06 0.54 6.03
C LEU A 212 -0.27 -0.45 7.19
N ILE A 213 0.63 -0.47 8.17
CA ILE A 213 0.56 -1.40 9.31
C ILE A 213 -0.55 -1.00 10.27
N ARG A 214 -0.62 0.29 10.62
CA ARG A 214 -1.65 0.83 11.52
C ARG A 214 -3.05 0.66 10.96
N TYR A 215 -3.21 0.97 9.68
CA TYR A 215 -4.49 0.79 9.00
C TYR A 215 -4.82 -0.69 8.74
N GLY A 216 -3.81 -1.54 8.54
CA GLY A 216 -4.01 -2.98 8.40
C GLY A 216 -4.72 -3.60 9.59
N VAL A 217 -4.36 -3.20 10.83
CA VAL A 217 -5.05 -3.61 12.04
C VAL A 217 -6.52 -3.16 12.02
N ALA A 218 -6.78 -1.88 11.73
CA ALA A 218 -8.15 -1.35 11.68
C ALA A 218 -8.98 -2.03 10.58
N PHE A 219 -8.40 -2.24 9.38
CA PHE A 219 -9.09 -2.90 8.28
C PHE A 219 -9.43 -4.35 8.60
N SER A 220 -8.57 -5.08 9.32
CA SER A 220 -8.87 -6.45 9.72
C SER A 220 -10.16 -6.53 10.54
N TYR A 221 -10.38 -5.59 11.44
CA TYR A 221 -11.62 -5.50 12.23
C TYR A 221 -12.82 -5.10 11.36
N LEU A 222 -12.66 -4.16 10.42
CA LEU A 222 -13.74 -3.75 9.51
C LEU A 222 -14.21 -4.90 8.63
N TYR A 223 -13.29 -5.72 8.11
CA TYR A 223 -13.62 -6.91 7.32
C TYR A 223 -14.41 -7.96 8.12
N GLU A 224 -14.15 -8.06 9.43
CA GLU A 224 -14.91 -8.92 10.34
C GLU A 224 -16.25 -8.30 10.77
N GLY A 225 -16.51 -7.03 10.42
CA GLY A 225 -17.73 -6.33 10.81
C GLY A 225 -17.68 -5.74 12.23
N HIS A 226 -16.49 -5.44 12.73
CA HIS A 226 -16.23 -4.89 14.06
C HIS A 226 -15.75 -3.43 13.98
N PRO A 227 -16.65 -2.45 13.78
CA PRO A 227 -16.27 -1.04 13.60
C PRO A 227 -15.67 -0.39 14.85
N GLU A 228 -16.13 -0.75 16.06
CA GLU A 228 -15.63 -0.16 17.31
C GLU A 228 -14.15 -0.50 17.54
N PRO A 229 -13.68 -1.76 17.48
CA PRO A 229 -12.26 -2.09 17.56
C PRO A 229 -11.43 -1.47 16.44
N ALA A 230 -12.01 -1.24 15.26
CA ALA A 230 -11.31 -0.54 14.18
C ALA A 230 -11.08 0.95 14.51
N VAL A 231 -12.06 1.61 15.12
CA VAL A 231 -11.91 2.99 15.61
C VAL A 231 -10.86 3.03 16.72
N ASP A 232 -10.93 2.13 17.71
CA ASP A 232 -9.94 2.05 18.81
C ASP A 232 -8.50 1.91 18.27
N ALA A 233 -8.30 1.11 17.22
CA ALA A 233 -7.01 0.94 16.59
C ALA A 233 -6.52 2.24 15.94
N LEU A 234 -7.41 2.98 15.26
CA LEU A 234 -7.07 4.29 14.66
C LEU A 234 -6.85 5.38 15.71
N GLU A 235 -7.57 5.38 16.83
CA GLU A 235 -7.34 6.32 17.93
C GLU A 235 -5.97 6.08 18.60
N LYS A 236 -5.56 4.82 18.77
CA LYS A 236 -4.20 4.48 19.22
C LYS A 236 -3.16 4.99 18.22
N TYR A 237 -3.43 4.84 16.93
CA TYR A 237 -2.55 5.40 15.90
C TYR A 237 -2.49 6.93 15.99
N LEU A 238 -3.61 7.61 16.12
CA LEU A 238 -3.68 9.06 16.25
C LEU A 238 -2.86 9.55 17.44
N ALA A 239 -2.95 8.89 18.59
CA ALA A 239 -2.17 9.23 19.76
C ALA A 239 -0.66 9.08 19.51
N ALA A 240 -0.24 7.94 18.94
CA ALA A 240 1.16 7.69 18.59
C ALA A 240 1.68 8.65 17.51
N TYR A 241 0.86 9.01 16.52
CA TYR A 241 1.20 9.96 15.47
C TYR A 241 1.47 11.36 16.02
N ARG A 242 0.68 11.80 17.01
CA ARG A 242 0.90 13.08 17.71
C ARG A 242 2.11 13.04 18.63
N GLU A 243 2.28 11.95 19.40
CA GLU A 243 3.42 11.74 20.30
C GLU A 243 4.75 11.76 19.55
N SER A 244 4.81 11.20 18.35
CA SER A 244 6.01 11.19 17.50
C SER A 244 6.39 12.55 16.91
N GLY A 245 5.52 13.55 16.99
CA GLY A 245 5.70 14.85 16.35
C GLY A 245 5.42 14.86 14.84
N ALA A 246 5.04 13.75 14.23
CA ALA A 246 4.76 13.64 12.79
C ALA A 246 3.62 14.58 12.34
N SER A 247 2.69 14.88 13.25
CA SER A 247 1.59 15.82 12.99
C SER A 247 2.05 17.27 12.74
N GLN A 248 3.30 17.62 13.07
CA GLN A 248 3.90 18.91 12.74
C GLN A 248 4.26 19.03 11.25
N GLY A 249 4.66 17.90 10.63
CA GLY A 249 4.97 17.83 9.21
C GLY A 249 3.74 17.63 8.34
N PHE A 250 2.80 16.80 8.80
CA PHE A 250 1.53 16.56 8.12
C PHE A 250 0.40 16.44 9.14
N PRO A 251 -0.72 17.21 9.00
CA PRO A 251 -1.84 17.16 9.93
C PRO A 251 -2.44 15.76 10.06
N ASP A 252 -2.96 15.45 11.22
CA ASP A 252 -3.60 14.15 11.52
C ASP A 252 -5.02 13.99 10.91
N VAL A 253 -5.42 14.92 10.07
CA VAL A 253 -6.71 14.99 9.37
C VAL A 253 -7.08 13.69 8.66
N PHE A 254 -6.09 12.97 8.11
CA PHE A 254 -6.34 11.71 7.39
C PHE A 254 -6.80 10.59 8.33
N ILE A 255 -6.30 10.55 9.56
CA ILE A 255 -6.73 9.57 10.58
C ILE A 255 -8.15 9.89 11.03
N TRP A 256 -8.41 11.17 11.34
CA TRP A 256 -9.75 11.63 11.70
C TRP A 256 -10.78 11.38 10.61
N ASN A 257 -10.43 11.60 9.34
CA ASN A 257 -11.31 11.30 8.21
C ASN A 257 -11.70 9.82 8.15
N SER A 258 -10.75 8.93 8.46
CA SER A 258 -11.00 7.49 8.48
C SER A 258 -11.90 7.10 9.66
N ILE A 259 -11.65 7.63 10.84
CA ILE A 259 -12.49 7.44 12.03
C ILE A 259 -13.92 7.95 11.74
N ALA A 260 -14.04 9.17 11.20
CA ALA A 260 -15.32 9.77 10.83
C ALA A 260 -16.09 8.91 9.81
N ARG A 261 -15.37 8.35 8.83
CA ARG A 261 -15.94 7.46 7.82
C ARG A 261 -16.50 6.18 8.44
N ILE A 262 -15.79 5.57 9.37
CA ILE A 262 -16.25 4.36 10.08
C ILE A 262 -17.50 4.69 10.91
N TYR A 263 -17.50 5.78 11.68
CA TYR A 263 -18.67 6.21 12.43
C TYR A 263 -19.88 6.45 11.51
N LEU A 264 -19.69 7.14 10.39
CA LEU A 264 -20.77 7.45 9.46
C LEU A 264 -21.43 6.18 8.91
N GLU A 265 -20.62 5.24 8.41
CA GLU A 265 -21.15 4.03 7.78
C GLU A 265 -21.76 3.06 8.82
N ASN A 266 -21.36 3.18 10.08
CA ASN A 266 -21.95 2.43 11.21
C ASN A 266 -23.16 3.16 11.86
N GLY A 267 -23.59 4.28 11.30
CA GLY A 267 -24.78 5.03 11.79
C GLY A 267 -24.53 6.00 12.92
N ASN A 268 -23.31 6.11 13.45
CA ASN A 268 -22.92 7.06 14.50
C ASN A 268 -22.68 8.46 13.94
N THR A 269 -23.73 9.06 13.37
CA THR A 269 -23.66 10.30 12.61
C THR A 269 -23.15 11.50 13.41
N ALA A 270 -23.48 11.60 14.71
CA ALA A 270 -23.01 12.67 15.58
C ALA A 270 -21.49 12.61 15.77
N GLU A 271 -20.94 11.42 16.05
CA GLU A 271 -19.50 11.25 16.20
C GLU A 271 -18.78 11.39 14.85
N ALA A 272 -19.41 10.97 13.75
CA ALA A 272 -18.86 11.19 12.41
C ALA A 272 -18.68 12.69 12.11
N MET A 273 -19.69 13.51 12.38
CA MET A 273 -19.62 14.97 12.16
C MET A 273 -18.50 15.59 12.99
N LYS A 274 -18.45 15.30 14.29
CA LYS A 274 -17.39 15.78 15.19
C LYS A 274 -15.99 15.38 14.70
N ALA A 275 -15.81 14.13 14.26
CA ALA A 275 -14.53 13.64 13.80
C ALA A 275 -14.08 14.33 12.49
N TYR A 276 -14.99 14.57 11.53
CA TYR A 276 -14.69 15.34 10.33
C TYR A 276 -14.26 16.79 10.66
N GLU A 277 -14.99 17.47 11.53
CA GLU A 277 -14.68 18.86 11.94
C GLU A 277 -13.35 18.92 12.68
N LYS A 278 -13.16 18.05 13.68
CA LYS A 278 -11.94 17.98 14.48
C LYS A 278 -10.70 17.69 13.65
N GLY A 279 -10.82 16.82 12.65
CA GLY A 279 -9.72 16.54 11.73
C GLY A 279 -9.33 17.75 10.89
N TYR A 280 -10.29 18.53 10.46
CA TYR A 280 -10.03 19.73 9.66
C TYR A 280 -9.46 20.90 10.46
N GLU A 281 -9.70 20.99 11.78
CA GLU A 281 -9.20 22.09 12.64
C GLU A 281 -7.69 22.32 12.51
N SER A 282 -6.92 21.26 12.30
CA SER A 282 -5.45 21.33 12.16
C SER A 282 -4.96 21.74 10.77
N VAL A 283 -5.83 21.77 9.75
CA VAL A 283 -5.44 21.97 8.35
C VAL A 283 -5.14 23.44 8.00
N PRO A 284 -5.99 24.43 8.36
CA PRO A 284 -5.77 25.81 7.93
C PRO A 284 -4.44 26.41 8.39
N GLY A 285 -4.03 26.12 9.63
CA GLY A 285 -2.78 26.61 10.23
C GLY A 285 -1.54 25.76 9.91
N SER A 286 -1.67 24.68 9.13
CA SER A 286 -0.58 23.78 8.81
C SER A 286 0.36 24.34 7.72
N THR A 287 1.50 23.67 7.54
CA THR A 287 2.47 23.94 6.47
C THR A 287 2.10 23.33 5.11
N LEU A 288 0.92 22.71 4.99
CA LEU A 288 0.46 22.15 3.74
C LEU A 288 0.35 23.21 2.64
N PRO A 289 0.69 22.87 1.39
CA PRO A 289 0.38 23.67 0.23
C PRO A 289 -1.12 23.97 0.11
N GLU A 290 -1.49 25.11 -0.47
CA GLU A 290 -2.87 25.57 -0.50
C GLU A 290 -3.81 24.61 -1.26
N ASP A 291 -3.34 23.98 -2.33
CA ASP A 291 -4.06 22.95 -3.07
C ASP A 291 -4.39 21.71 -2.19
N GLN A 292 -3.48 21.32 -1.32
CA GLN A 292 -3.74 20.25 -0.35
C GLN A 292 -4.72 20.68 0.75
N LYS A 293 -4.64 21.93 1.23
CA LYS A 293 -5.65 22.45 2.17
C LYS A 293 -7.04 22.46 1.55
N GLN A 294 -7.16 22.88 0.29
CA GLN A 294 -8.40 22.83 -0.46
C GLN A 294 -8.92 21.40 -0.64
N LEU A 295 -8.05 20.43 -0.92
CA LEU A 295 -8.43 19.02 -0.97
C LEU A 295 -9.04 18.54 0.35
N TRP A 296 -8.43 18.88 1.50
CA TRP A 296 -8.96 18.48 2.81
C TRP A 296 -10.25 19.22 3.17
N TYR A 297 -10.40 20.46 2.74
CA TYR A 297 -11.68 21.17 2.85
C TYR A 297 -12.79 20.48 2.04
N GLY A 298 -12.51 20.12 0.81
CA GLY A 298 -13.43 19.33 -0.01
C GLY A 298 -13.83 18.00 0.65
N ARG A 299 -12.89 17.31 1.30
CA ARG A 299 -13.18 16.08 2.05
C ARG A 299 -14.04 16.32 3.30
N LEU A 300 -13.85 17.45 4.00
CA LEU A 300 -14.74 17.87 5.10
C LEU A 300 -16.17 18.08 4.58
N LEU A 301 -16.34 18.88 3.51
CA LEU A 301 -17.67 19.12 2.90
C LEU A 301 -18.31 17.79 2.48
N HIS A 302 -17.56 16.91 1.85
CA HIS A 302 -18.01 15.60 1.43
C HIS A 302 -18.47 14.71 2.61
N GLY A 303 -17.77 14.78 3.75
CA GLY A 303 -18.16 14.10 4.98
C GLY A 303 -19.45 14.70 5.57
N LYS A 304 -19.55 16.04 5.62
CA LYS A 304 -20.74 16.77 6.06
C LYS A 304 -21.96 16.43 5.24
N CYS A 305 -21.86 16.45 3.90
CA CYS A 305 -22.97 16.08 3.01
C CYS A 305 -23.56 14.73 3.36
N ARG A 306 -22.72 13.71 3.43
CA ARG A 306 -23.17 12.33 3.70
C ARG A 306 -23.77 12.21 5.09
N THR A 307 -23.19 12.89 6.09
CA THR A 307 -23.72 12.88 7.46
C THR A 307 -25.09 13.56 7.52
N LEU A 308 -25.24 14.72 6.89
CA LEU A 308 -26.52 15.44 6.81
C LEU A 308 -27.60 14.60 6.09
N ALA A 309 -27.23 13.91 5.01
CA ALA A 309 -28.15 13.02 4.31
C ALA A 309 -28.66 11.87 5.21
N LYS A 310 -27.74 11.23 5.97
CA LYS A 310 -28.08 10.15 6.90
C LYS A 310 -29.05 10.57 8.02
N ILE A 311 -29.01 11.83 8.44
CA ILE A 311 -29.94 12.35 9.47
C ILE A 311 -31.19 13.03 8.87
N GLY A 312 -31.42 12.86 7.54
CA GLY A 312 -32.61 13.37 6.85
C GLY A 312 -32.57 14.85 6.49
N LYS A 313 -31.46 15.56 6.74
CA LYS A 313 -31.27 16.99 6.37
C LYS A 313 -30.87 17.14 4.90
N HIS A 314 -31.71 16.62 4.02
CA HIS A 314 -31.38 16.50 2.59
C HIS A 314 -31.11 17.82 1.88
N GLN A 315 -31.82 18.91 2.27
CA GLN A 315 -31.61 20.22 1.63
C GLN A 315 -30.23 20.81 2.02
N GLU A 316 -29.85 20.71 3.28
CA GLU A 316 -28.52 21.13 3.77
C GLU A 316 -27.42 20.28 3.10
N ALA A 317 -27.61 18.96 3.03
CA ALA A 317 -26.70 18.05 2.35
C ALA A 317 -26.47 18.42 0.88
N TRP A 318 -27.55 18.76 0.16
CA TRP A 318 -27.47 19.15 -1.25
C TRP A 318 -26.73 20.49 -1.43
N THR A 319 -26.96 21.46 -0.56
CA THR A 319 -26.25 22.73 -0.58
C THR A 319 -24.74 22.51 -0.48
N GLU A 320 -24.29 21.64 0.42
CA GLU A 320 -22.87 21.32 0.56
C GLU A 320 -22.32 20.55 -0.65
N ALA A 321 -23.11 19.66 -1.27
CA ALA A 321 -22.73 18.98 -2.50
C ALA A 321 -22.50 19.96 -3.66
N GLU A 322 -23.36 20.97 -3.80
CA GLU A 322 -23.17 22.04 -4.79
C GLU A 322 -21.91 22.87 -4.52
N ASN A 323 -21.53 23.08 -3.25
CA ASN A 323 -20.26 23.72 -2.90
C ASN A 323 -19.07 22.86 -3.39
N VAL A 324 -19.12 21.53 -3.22
CA VAL A 324 -18.10 20.62 -3.76
C VAL A 324 -18.03 20.71 -5.28
N ARG A 325 -19.18 20.75 -5.98
CA ARG A 325 -19.23 20.90 -7.44
C ARG A 325 -18.56 22.18 -7.90
N LYS A 326 -18.92 23.31 -7.26
CA LYS A 326 -18.33 24.62 -7.57
C LYS A 326 -16.81 24.63 -7.37
N MET A 327 -16.31 24.06 -6.29
CA MET A 327 -14.85 23.96 -6.06
C MET A 327 -14.15 23.20 -7.21
N ILE A 328 -14.79 22.13 -7.73
CA ILE A 328 -14.24 21.37 -8.86
C ILE A 328 -14.26 22.23 -10.13
N GLU A 329 -15.36 22.93 -10.41
CA GLU A 329 -15.51 23.79 -11.61
C GLU A 329 -14.52 24.97 -11.58
N GLU A 330 -14.36 25.62 -10.43
CA GLU A 330 -13.42 26.74 -10.23
C GLU A 330 -11.96 26.31 -10.35
N GLY A 331 -11.64 25.04 -10.06
CA GLY A 331 -10.31 24.47 -10.22
C GLY A 331 -9.89 24.20 -11.67
N GLY A 332 -10.81 24.39 -12.65
CA GLY A 332 -10.54 24.25 -14.07
C GLY A 332 -10.15 22.81 -14.50
N GLU A 333 -9.35 22.70 -15.56
CA GLU A 333 -8.96 21.40 -16.15
C GLU A 333 -8.24 20.49 -15.16
N THR A 334 -7.42 21.06 -14.28
CA THR A 334 -6.67 20.26 -13.28
C THR A 334 -7.58 19.63 -12.22
N ALA A 335 -8.73 20.23 -11.95
CA ALA A 335 -9.71 19.72 -11.00
C ALA A 335 -10.78 18.83 -11.65
N ALA A 336 -10.91 18.83 -12.99
CA ALA A 336 -11.90 18.02 -13.70
C ALA A 336 -11.78 16.50 -13.38
N GLN A 337 -10.58 16.02 -13.05
CA GLN A 337 -10.35 14.65 -12.59
C GLN A 337 -11.13 14.29 -11.31
N TYR A 338 -11.60 15.26 -10.53
CA TYR A 338 -12.39 15.04 -9.33
C TYR A 338 -13.91 14.99 -9.58
N LEU A 339 -14.36 15.20 -10.81
CA LEU A 339 -15.79 15.12 -11.17
C LEU A 339 -16.43 13.77 -10.79
N PRO A 340 -15.77 12.60 -10.95
CA PRO A 340 -16.30 11.33 -10.44
C PRO A 340 -16.58 11.33 -8.93
N THR A 341 -15.85 12.13 -8.14
CA THR A 341 -16.10 12.29 -6.69
C THR A 341 -17.41 13.04 -6.43
N TYR A 342 -17.72 14.07 -7.20
CA TYR A 342 -19.02 14.73 -7.13
C TYR A 342 -20.16 13.78 -7.52
N HIS A 343 -19.99 13.01 -8.59
CA HIS A 343 -20.99 12.04 -9.01
C HIS A 343 -21.25 10.97 -7.94
N TYR A 344 -20.20 10.47 -7.28
CA TYR A 344 -20.37 9.60 -6.12
C TYR A 344 -21.20 10.28 -5.02
N LEU A 345 -20.90 11.53 -4.67
CA LEU A 345 -21.60 12.27 -3.62
C LEU A 345 -23.08 12.49 -3.99
N ALA A 346 -23.36 12.98 -5.20
CA ALA A 346 -24.72 13.19 -5.69
C ALA A 346 -25.52 11.88 -5.71
N GLY A 347 -24.92 10.79 -6.19
CA GLY A 347 -25.53 9.47 -6.17
C GLY A 347 -25.82 8.95 -4.76
N TYR A 348 -24.92 9.20 -3.80
CA TYR A 348 -25.15 8.88 -2.39
C TYR A 348 -26.38 9.64 -1.86
N LEU A 349 -26.46 10.96 -2.08
CA LEU A 349 -27.58 11.79 -1.62
C LEU A 349 -28.91 11.37 -2.25
N LYS A 350 -28.92 11.09 -3.55
CA LYS A 350 -30.11 10.58 -4.27
C LYS A 350 -30.57 9.23 -3.73
N LEU A 351 -29.63 8.34 -3.44
CA LEU A 351 -29.92 7.02 -2.86
C LEU A 351 -30.55 7.13 -1.45
N GLU A 352 -30.04 8.02 -0.60
CA GLU A 352 -30.60 8.27 0.74
C GLU A 352 -32.03 8.90 0.67
N ARG A 353 -32.33 9.67 -0.38
CA ARG A 353 -33.68 10.22 -0.63
C ARG A 353 -34.65 9.21 -1.25
N GLY A 354 -34.16 8.08 -1.74
CA GLY A 354 -34.97 7.10 -2.46
C GLY A 354 -35.20 7.45 -3.95
N GLU A 355 -34.46 8.40 -4.51
CA GLU A 355 -34.45 8.80 -5.92
C GLU A 355 -33.57 7.85 -6.71
N ILE A 356 -34.04 6.61 -6.92
CA ILE A 356 -33.20 5.47 -7.30
C ILE A 356 -32.64 5.60 -8.71
N GLU A 357 -33.44 6.03 -9.68
CA GLU A 357 -33.03 6.19 -11.09
C GLU A 357 -31.90 7.23 -11.19
N GLU A 358 -32.08 8.39 -10.56
CA GLU A 358 -31.06 9.46 -10.56
C GLU A 358 -29.82 9.05 -9.78
N ALA A 359 -29.98 8.26 -8.70
CA ALA A 359 -28.84 7.70 -7.97
C ALA A 359 -27.99 6.79 -8.88
N ILE A 360 -28.61 5.93 -9.68
CA ILE A 360 -27.92 5.06 -10.64
C ILE A 360 -27.16 5.91 -11.67
N GLU A 361 -27.84 6.90 -12.30
CA GLU A 361 -27.20 7.77 -13.30
C GLU A 361 -25.93 8.46 -12.78
N HIS A 362 -25.94 8.88 -11.54
CA HIS A 362 -24.77 9.48 -10.90
C HIS A 362 -23.72 8.44 -10.53
N LEU A 363 -24.09 7.33 -9.91
CA LEU A 363 -23.14 6.30 -9.45
C LEU A 363 -22.44 5.57 -10.60
N GLU A 364 -23.06 5.48 -11.78
CA GLU A 364 -22.39 4.98 -13.00
C GLU A 364 -21.29 5.90 -13.51
N LYS A 365 -21.37 7.21 -13.21
CA LYS A 365 -20.33 8.21 -13.53
C LYS A 365 -19.29 8.37 -12.43
N ALA A 366 -19.47 7.72 -11.28
CA ALA A 366 -18.50 7.70 -10.21
C ALA A 366 -17.29 6.81 -10.56
N ASN A 367 -16.24 6.84 -9.73
CA ASN A 367 -15.05 6.03 -9.99
C ASN A 367 -15.38 4.52 -9.95
N PRO A 368 -15.29 3.79 -11.08
CA PRO A 368 -15.62 2.36 -11.13
C PRO A 368 -14.61 1.46 -10.43
N GLN A 369 -13.42 1.96 -10.09
CA GLN A 369 -12.38 1.21 -9.37
C GLN A 369 -12.56 1.30 -7.85
N ASP A 370 -13.43 2.19 -7.36
CA ASP A 370 -13.68 2.34 -5.92
C ASP A 370 -14.74 1.33 -5.44
N PRO A 371 -14.39 0.38 -4.55
CA PRO A 371 -15.32 -0.65 -4.08
C PRO A 371 -16.54 -0.08 -3.34
N PHE A 372 -16.40 1.07 -2.68
CA PHE A 372 -17.52 1.67 -1.97
C PHE A 372 -18.51 2.36 -2.93
N HIS A 373 -18.01 3.01 -3.99
CA HIS A 373 -18.87 3.54 -5.05
C HIS A 373 -19.67 2.42 -5.72
N ARG A 374 -19.01 1.30 -5.99
CA ARG A 374 -19.67 0.09 -6.54
C ARG A 374 -20.69 -0.50 -5.59
N LEU A 375 -20.42 -0.51 -4.27
CA LEU A 375 -21.40 -0.94 -3.27
C LEU A 375 -22.70 -0.10 -3.35
N LEU A 376 -22.57 1.23 -3.44
CA LEU A 376 -23.74 2.11 -3.53
C LEU A 376 -24.54 1.86 -4.82
N LEU A 377 -23.86 1.65 -5.94
CA LEU A 377 -24.51 1.31 -7.21
C LEU A 377 -25.24 -0.04 -7.12
N ALA A 378 -24.62 -1.03 -6.47
CA ALA A 378 -25.27 -2.32 -6.25
C ALA A 378 -26.52 -2.20 -5.39
N ARG A 379 -26.48 -1.38 -4.32
CA ARG A 379 -27.65 -1.05 -3.48
C ARG A 379 -28.75 -0.36 -4.28
N ALA A 380 -28.39 0.55 -5.21
CA ALA A 380 -29.35 1.24 -6.06
C ALA A 380 -30.04 0.27 -7.02
N TYR A 381 -29.30 -0.59 -7.70
CA TYR A 381 -29.89 -1.65 -8.55
C TYR A 381 -30.78 -2.61 -7.75
N GLU A 382 -30.37 -3.02 -6.55
CA GLU A 382 -31.19 -3.87 -5.67
C GLU A 382 -32.52 -3.20 -5.31
N ARG A 383 -32.48 -1.90 -4.91
CA ARG A 383 -33.71 -1.13 -4.61
C ARG A 383 -34.61 -0.93 -5.82
N LYS A 384 -34.03 -0.85 -7.02
CA LYS A 384 -34.80 -0.79 -8.29
C LYS A 384 -35.41 -2.13 -8.68
N GLY A 385 -34.94 -3.23 -8.08
CA GLY A 385 -35.38 -4.59 -8.43
C GLY A 385 -34.54 -5.23 -9.56
N GLU A 386 -33.49 -4.60 -10.03
CA GLU A 386 -32.57 -5.09 -11.05
C GLU A 386 -31.58 -6.10 -10.49
N LYS A 387 -32.07 -7.30 -10.15
CA LYS A 387 -31.30 -8.32 -9.39
C LYS A 387 -29.99 -8.73 -10.06
N GLU A 388 -29.99 -8.92 -11.39
CA GLU A 388 -28.79 -9.34 -12.12
C GLU A 388 -27.71 -8.25 -12.12
N ALA A 389 -28.12 -6.99 -12.31
CA ALA A 389 -27.21 -5.85 -12.23
C ALA A 389 -26.64 -5.69 -10.81
N ALA A 390 -27.50 -5.80 -9.79
CA ALA A 390 -27.08 -5.76 -8.39
C ALA A 390 -26.07 -6.87 -8.07
N ARG A 391 -26.38 -8.12 -8.44
CA ARG A 391 -25.50 -9.28 -8.23
C ARG A 391 -24.14 -9.10 -8.89
N LYS A 392 -24.13 -8.69 -10.16
CA LYS A 392 -22.88 -8.41 -10.90
C LYS A 392 -22.05 -7.36 -10.18
N THR A 393 -22.68 -6.26 -9.77
CA THR A 393 -21.97 -5.14 -9.13
C THR A 393 -21.46 -5.50 -7.72
N TYR A 394 -22.23 -6.28 -6.94
CA TYR A 394 -21.72 -6.84 -5.67
C TYR A 394 -20.51 -7.77 -5.90
N ALA A 395 -20.52 -8.58 -6.96
CA ALA A 395 -19.38 -9.43 -7.31
C ALA A 395 -18.12 -8.62 -7.64
N GLU A 396 -18.27 -7.47 -8.30
CA GLU A 396 -17.16 -6.55 -8.57
C GLU A 396 -16.56 -5.98 -7.27
N VAL A 397 -17.38 -5.66 -6.25
CA VAL A 397 -16.90 -5.25 -4.93
C VAL A 397 -16.09 -6.36 -4.27
N VAL A 398 -16.60 -7.58 -4.27
CA VAL A 398 -15.92 -8.74 -3.66
C VAL A 398 -14.62 -9.07 -4.38
N GLY A 399 -14.62 -9.00 -5.73
CA GLY A 399 -13.45 -9.26 -6.56
C GLY A 399 -12.39 -8.14 -6.58
N SER A 400 -12.67 -6.98 -5.96
CA SER A 400 -11.71 -5.88 -5.90
C SER A 400 -10.45 -6.27 -5.11
N THR A 401 -9.28 -5.92 -5.64
CA THR A 401 -7.97 -6.07 -4.98
C THR A 401 -7.49 -4.77 -4.30
N ALA A 402 -8.28 -3.70 -4.39
CA ALA A 402 -7.98 -2.43 -3.73
C ALA A 402 -8.10 -2.59 -2.21
N ASN A 403 -6.98 -2.74 -1.51
CA ASN A 403 -6.98 -2.92 -0.05
C ASN A 403 -6.92 -1.55 0.66
N GLY A 404 -8.09 -0.97 0.88
CA GLY A 404 -8.28 0.31 1.54
C GLY A 404 -9.54 0.32 2.40
N ILE A 405 -9.81 1.46 3.05
CA ILE A 405 -10.99 1.64 3.88
C ILE A 405 -12.29 1.46 3.08
N GLU A 406 -12.29 1.85 1.81
CA GLU A 406 -13.42 1.72 0.89
C GLU A 406 -13.84 0.26 0.73
N ARG A 407 -12.86 -0.63 0.49
CA ARG A 407 -13.13 -2.07 0.39
C ARG A 407 -13.47 -2.66 1.76
N ALA A 408 -12.76 -2.29 2.81
CA ALA A 408 -12.99 -2.82 4.14
C ALA A 408 -14.41 -2.51 4.67
N LEU A 409 -14.98 -1.35 4.29
CA LEU A 409 -16.37 -0.98 4.60
C LEU A 409 -17.39 -1.64 3.65
N ALA A 410 -17.03 -1.87 2.38
CA ALA A 410 -17.96 -2.37 1.37
C ALA A 410 -18.05 -3.91 1.34
N TYR A 411 -16.94 -4.58 1.51
CA TYR A 411 -16.80 -6.02 1.32
C TYR A 411 -17.74 -6.87 2.18
N PRO A 412 -17.88 -6.65 3.51
CA PRO A 412 -18.72 -7.50 4.36
C PRO A 412 -20.19 -7.51 3.92
N GLU A 413 -20.72 -6.37 3.48
CA GLU A 413 -22.07 -6.28 2.98
C GLU A 413 -22.21 -6.95 1.60
N ALA A 414 -21.32 -6.62 0.67
CA ALA A 414 -21.36 -7.19 -0.69
C ALA A 414 -21.30 -8.72 -0.65
N LYS A 415 -20.45 -9.29 0.20
CA LYS A 415 -20.34 -10.74 0.39
C LYS A 415 -21.65 -11.35 0.91
N ARG A 416 -22.27 -10.73 1.94
CA ARG A 416 -23.56 -11.21 2.45
C ARG A 416 -24.66 -11.13 1.39
N LYS A 417 -24.70 -10.05 0.61
CA LYS A 417 -25.70 -9.86 -0.46
C LYS A 417 -25.56 -10.88 -1.58
N LEU A 418 -24.34 -11.21 -1.99
CA LEU A 418 -24.11 -12.25 -3.00
C LEU A 418 -24.55 -13.64 -2.58
N ALA A 419 -24.58 -13.92 -1.27
CA ALA A 419 -25.02 -15.21 -0.76
C ALA A 419 -26.55 -15.40 -0.80
N ILE A 420 -27.32 -14.31 -0.96
CA ILE A 420 -28.81 -14.33 -0.90
C ILE A 420 -29.49 -13.85 -2.18
N LEU A 421 -28.76 -13.25 -3.13
CA LEU A 421 -29.24 -12.84 -4.45
C LEU A 421 -29.01 -13.94 -5.49
#